data_a50d12e370a0794bd1c8166e1655bd44
#
_entry.id   a50d12e370a0794bd1c8166e1655bd44
#
_cell.length_a   1.000
_cell.length_b   1.000
_cell.length_c   1.000
_cell.angle_alpha   90.00
_cell.angle_beta   90.00
_cell.angle_gamma   90.00
#
_symmetry.space_group_name_H-M   'P 1'
#
loop_
_entity.id
_entity.type
_entity.pdbx_description
1 polymer ?
#
loop_
_entity_poly.entity_id
_entity_poly.type
_entity_poly.pdbx_seq_one_letter_code
_entity_poly.pdbx_strand_id
1 'polypeptide(L)'
;MTYRTNTIPSGIQNTLLKELYESGCYFLSIIHTAEKNSPYLSVDIIRFAIECIDNKWLKKDFTVIRPDKILGRLLDKEVSVISVSGKEKELLQTMEYKAVVNCWYNPKTGLYHFNCEDWDSLVNSKTVKEGYIAGYRVFNW
;
A
#
# COMPACT_ATOMS: atom_id res chain seq x y z
N MET A 1 0.61 14.83 -11.63
CA MET A 1 -0.72 14.79 -11.01
C MET A 1 -1.63 15.85 -11.55
N THR A 2 -2.91 15.52 -11.72
CA THR A 2 -3.92 16.39 -12.31
C THR A 2 -4.47 17.44 -11.35
N TYR A 3 -4.45 17.15 -10.05
CA TYR A 3 -5.06 18.02 -9.05
C TYR A 3 -4.01 18.77 -8.25
N ARG A 4 -4.30 20.02 -7.91
CA ARG A 4 -3.56 20.79 -6.93
C ARG A 4 -4.27 20.70 -5.59
N THR A 5 -3.53 20.62 -4.49
CA THR A 5 -4.12 20.46 -3.15
C THR A 5 -5.13 21.56 -2.83
N ASN A 6 -4.83 22.80 -3.19
CA ASN A 6 -5.72 23.95 -2.95
C ASN A 6 -6.98 23.97 -3.82
N THR A 7 -7.09 23.11 -4.86
CA THR A 7 -8.26 23.00 -5.71
C THR A 7 -9.14 21.82 -5.36
N ILE A 8 -8.71 20.96 -4.41
CA ILE A 8 -9.49 19.81 -3.97
C ILE A 8 -10.51 20.29 -2.93
N PRO A 9 -11.83 20.06 -3.15
CA PRO A 9 -12.84 20.45 -2.18
C PRO A 9 -12.57 19.80 -0.80
N SER A 10 -12.75 20.58 0.27
CA SER A 10 -12.47 20.13 1.63
C SER A 10 -13.28 18.89 2.03
N GLY A 11 -14.53 18.77 1.56
CA GLY A 11 -15.34 17.57 1.82
C GLY A 11 -14.75 16.32 1.23
N ILE A 12 -14.15 16.38 0.03
CA ILE A 12 -13.46 15.26 -0.60
C ILE A 12 -12.20 14.92 0.19
N GLN A 13 -11.39 15.91 0.57
CA GLN A 13 -10.19 15.70 1.36
C GLN A 13 -10.51 15.03 2.68
N ASN A 14 -11.54 15.49 3.40
CA ASN A 14 -11.95 14.92 4.69
C ASN A 14 -12.41 13.48 4.57
N THR A 15 -13.17 13.16 3.52
CA THR A 15 -13.63 11.80 3.26
C THR A 15 -12.46 10.87 2.97
N LEU A 16 -11.51 11.30 2.14
CA LEU A 16 -10.33 10.50 1.81
C LEU A 16 -9.41 10.31 3.01
N LEU A 17 -9.23 11.33 3.85
CA LEU A 17 -8.45 11.21 5.07
C LEU A 17 -9.06 10.18 6.03
N LYS A 18 -10.37 10.19 6.18
CA LYS A 18 -11.07 9.22 7.02
C LYS A 18 -10.83 7.80 6.53
N GLU A 19 -11.02 7.55 5.23
CA GLU A 19 -10.80 6.24 4.63
C GLU A 19 -9.33 5.80 4.71
N LEU A 20 -8.41 6.74 4.55
CA LEU A 20 -6.97 6.48 4.71
C LEU A 20 -6.66 5.96 6.11
N TYR A 21 -7.21 6.60 7.14
CA TYR A 21 -7.02 6.16 8.53
C TYR A 21 -7.63 4.80 8.81
N GLU A 22 -8.74 4.47 8.16
CA GLU A 22 -9.44 3.21 8.40
C GLU A 22 -8.86 2.05 7.58
N SER A 23 -8.43 2.30 6.35
CA SER A 23 -8.13 1.23 5.38
C SER A 23 -6.91 1.50 4.50
N GLY A 24 -6.11 2.50 4.81
CA GLY A 24 -5.02 2.94 3.94
C GLY A 24 -3.68 2.21 4.10
N CYS A 25 -3.59 1.19 4.94
CA CYS A 25 -2.31 0.57 5.29
C CYS A 25 -1.56 -0.01 4.07
N TYR A 26 -2.25 -0.63 3.13
CA TYR A 26 -1.61 -1.16 1.92
C TYR A 26 -1.10 -0.03 1.02
N PHE A 27 -1.94 0.96 0.76
CA PHE A 27 -1.57 2.13 -0.03
C PHE A 27 -0.36 2.85 0.57
N LEU A 28 -0.36 3.07 1.88
CA LEU A 28 0.75 3.70 2.59
C LEU A 28 2.02 2.85 2.55
N SER A 29 1.90 1.53 2.62
CA SER A 29 3.05 0.62 2.49
C SER A 29 3.69 0.69 1.10
N ILE A 30 2.87 0.84 0.05
CA ILE A 30 3.36 1.03 -1.32
C ILE A 30 4.10 2.36 -1.43
N ILE A 31 3.56 3.44 -0.88
CA ILE A 31 4.22 4.75 -0.87
C ILE A 31 5.56 4.68 -0.13
N HIS A 32 5.59 4.05 1.04
CA HIS A 32 6.84 3.86 1.78
C HIS A 32 7.88 3.10 0.96
N THR A 33 7.47 2.04 0.28
CA THR A 33 8.35 1.27 -0.61
C THR A 33 8.92 2.14 -1.71
N ALA A 34 8.11 2.99 -2.32
CA ALA A 34 8.56 3.91 -3.35
C ALA A 34 9.58 4.92 -2.81
N GLU A 35 9.28 5.55 -1.68
CA GLU A 35 10.16 6.54 -1.07
C GLU A 35 11.51 5.94 -0.65
N LYS A 36 11.50 4.71 -0.15
CA LYS A 36 12.72 3.99 0.22
C LYS A 36 13.64 3.72 -0.98
N ASN A 37 13.04 3.46 -2.14
CA ASN A 37 13.76 3.13 -3.37
C ASN A 37 13.99 4.35 -4.29
N SER A 38 13.50 5.52 -3.92
CA SER A 38 13.64 6.76 -4.65
C SER A 38 13.85 7.91 -3.66
N PRO A 39 15.11 8.18 -3.25
CA PRO A 39 15.42 9.05 -2.10
C PRO A 39 14.89 10.47 -2.19
N TYR A 40 14.66 10.98 -3.40
CA TYR A 40 14.19 12.35 -3.62
C TYR A 40 12.68 12.43 -3.86
N LEU A 41 11.99 11.30 -3.79
CA LEU A 41 10.55 11.25 -3.98
C LEU A 41 9.83 11.84 -2.76
N SER A 42 8.92 12.77 -3.01
CA SER A 42 8.01 13.30 -2.00
C SER A 42 6.59 13.16 -2.53
N VAL A 43 5.73 12.49 -1.79
CA VAL A 43 4.37 12.17 -2.24
C VAL A 43 3.36 12.98 -1.45
N ASP A 44 2.54 13.75 -2.16
CA ASP A 44 1.32 14.33 -1.61
C ASP A 44 0.26 13.21 -1.63
N ILE A 45 0.01 12.60 -0.48
CA ILE A 45 -0.76 11.35 -0.36
C ILE A 45 -2.17 11.50 -0.91
N ILE A 46 -2.88 12.59 -0.57
CA ILE A 46 -4.27 12.77 -1.01
C ILE A 46 -4.36 13.04 -2.51
N ARG A 47 -3.47 13.88 -3.04
CA ARG A 47 -3.43 14.14 -4.50
C ARG A 47 -3.10 12.87 -5.27
N PHE A 48 -2.14 12.10 -4.77
CA PHE A 48 -1.78 10.84 -5.41
C PHE A 48 -2.91 9.81 -5.31
N ALA A 49 -3.61 9.75 -4.17
CA ALA A 49 -4.79 8.89 -4.02
C ALA A 49 -5.85 9.22 -5.05
N ILE A 50 -6.12 10.51 -5.28
CA ILE A 50 -7.10 10.95 -6.30
C ILE A 50 -6.65 10.51 -7.69
N GLU A 51 -5.37 10.67 -8.03
CA GLU A 51 -4.83 10.19 -9.30
C GLU A 51 -5.05 8.69 -9.47
N CYS A 52 -4.78 7.91 -8.44
CA CYS A 52 -4.96 6.46 -8.46
C CYS A 52 -6.44 6.06 -8.57
N ILE A 53 -7.33 6.77 -7.89
CA ILE A 53 -8.77 6.54 -7.98
C ILE A 53 -9.28 6.85 -9.39
N ASP A 54 -8.85 7.96 -9.97
CA ASP A 54 -9.22 8.34 -11.34
C ASP A 54 -8.76 7.29 -12.36
N ASN A 55 -7.62 6.67 -12.14
CA ASN A 55 -7.09 5.59 -13.00
C ASN A 55 -7.65 4.21 -12.66
N LYS A 56 -8.52 4.10 -11.67
CA LYS A 56 -9.12 2.84 -11.21
C LYS A 56 -8.10 1.84 -10.64
N TRP A 57 -6.99 2.34 -10.13
CA TRP A 57 -5.99 1.52 -9.43
C TRP A 57 -6.28 1.41 -7.94
N LEU A 58 -7.12 2.30 -7.43
CA LEU A 58 -7.49 2.42 -6.01
C LEU A 58 -8.98 2.73 -5.94
N LYS A 59 -9.67 2.13 -4.98
CA LYS A 59 -11.05 2.49 -4.69
C LYS A 59 -11.11 3.65 -3.69
N LYS A 60 -12.24 4.31 -3.60
CA LYS A 60 -12.46 5.44 -2.67
C LYS A 60 -12.29 5.03 -1.21
N ASP A 61 -12.48 3.76 -0.89
CA ASP A 61 -12.26 3.20 0.46
C ASP A 61 -10.82 2.72 0.68
N PHE A 62 -9.89 3.06 -0.23
CA PHE A 62 -8.49 2.66 -0.24
C PHE A 62 -8.24 1.17 -0.44
N THR A 63 -9.21 0.42 -0.97
CA THR A 63 -8.94 -0.92 -1.48
C THR A 63 -8.03 -0.80 -2.70
N VAL A 64 -6.86 -1.42 -2.63
CA VAL A 64 -5.86 -1.40 -3.71
C VAL A 64 -6.28 -2.40 -4.79
N ILE A 65 -6.45 -1.92 -6.02
CA ILE A 65 -6.81 -2.73 -7.18
C ILE A 65 -5.59 -3.11 -8.01
N ARG A 66 -4.71 -2.14 -8.27
CA ARG A 66 -3.52 -2.33 -9.09
C ARG A 66 -2.27 -1.86 -8.35
N PRO A 67 -1.76 -2.65 -7.40
CA PRO A 67 -0.54 -2.28 -6.67
C PRO A 67 0.67 -2.10 -7.58
N ASP A 68 0.74 -2.86 -8.66
CA ASP A 68 1.78 -2.74 -9.69
C ASP A 68 1.78 -1.37 -10.36
N LYS A 69 0.61 -0.86 -10.70
CA LYS A 69 0.47 0.46 -11.35
C LYS A 69 0.76 1.59 -10.37
N ILE A 70 0.32 1.46 -9.13
CA ILE A 70 0.55 2.48 -8.09
C ILE A 70 2.06 2.64 -7.84
N LEU A 71 2.75 1.54 -7.58
CA LEU A 71 4.19 1.58 -7.35
C LEU A 71 4.95 1.99 -8.61
N GLY A 72 4.55 1.45 -9.76
CA GLY A 72 5.18 1.78 -11.04
C GLY A 72 5.08 3.26 -11.40
N ARG A 73 3.94 3.89 -11.07
CA ARG A 73 3.77 5.34 -11.29
C ARG A 73 4.75 6.16 -10.45
N LEU A 74 4.93 5.77 -9.18
CA LEU A 74 5.83 6.48 -8.26
C LEU A 74 7.30 6.29 -8.63
N LEU A 75 7.68 5.10 -9.08
CA LEU A 75 9.05 4.78 -9.46
C LEU A 75 9.37 5.13 -10.92
N ASP A 76 8.35 5.46 -11.71
CA ASP A 76 8.47 5.64 -13.17
C ASP A 76 9.11 4.41 -13.82
N LYS A 77 8.58 3.24 -13.47
CA LYS A 77 9.05 1.94 -13.94
C LYS A 77 7.89 0.99 -14.16
N GLU A 78 8.12 -0.04 -14.97
CA GLU A 78 7.21 -1.15 -15.08
C GLU A 78 7.44 -2.09 -13.90
N VAL A 79 6.40 -2.27 -13.08
CA VAL A 79 6.45 -3.06 -11.85
C VAL A 79 5.54 -4.28 -11.99
N SER A 80 6.03 -5.42 -11.53
CA SER A 80 5.23 -6.63 -11.37
C SER A 80 5.01 -6.93 -9.90
N VAL A 81 3.89 -7.58 -9.57
CA VAL A 81 3.58 -8.02 -8.21
C VAL A 81 3.02 -9.44 -8.26
N ILE A 82 3.48 -10.27 -7.33
CA ILE A 82 2.90 -11.59 -7.10
C ILE A 82 2.54 -11.76 -5.64
N SER A 83 1.59 -12.64 -5.36
CA SER A 83 1.19 -13.00 -4.01
C SER A 83 1.83 -14.32 -3.64
N VAL A 84 2.43 -14.37 -2.44
CA VAL A 84 2.99 -15.60 -1.87
C VAL A 84 2.27 -15.88 -0.56
N SER A 85 1.81 -17.10 -0.36
CA SER A 85 1.15 -17.52 0.88
C SER A 85 2.10 -17.42 2.07
N GLY A 86 1.58 -17.03 3.24
CA GLY A 86 2.36 -17.02 4.48
C GLY A 86 2.90 -18.40 4.84
N LYS A 87 2.25 -19.47 4.39
CA LYS A 87 2.73 -20.85 4.57
C LYS A 87 3.91 -21.22 3.69
N GLU A 88 4.19 -20.42 2.67
CA GLU A 88 5.24 -20.63 1.69
C GLU A 88 6.37 -19.61 1.84
N LYS A 89 6.62 -19.15 3.07
CA LYS A 89 7.65 -18.15 3.37
C LYS A 89 9.02 -18.51 2.79
N GLU A 90 9.36 -19.80 2.78
CA GLU A 90 10.64 -20.28 2.25
C GLU A 90 10.83 -19.93 0.77
N LEU A 91 9.77 -19.78 0.00
CA LEU A 91 9.87 -19.36 -1.40
C LEU A 91 10.56 -18.02 -1.55
N LEU A 92 10.37 -17.10 -0.57
CA LEU A 92 10.99 -15.78 -0.61
C LEU A 92 12.51 -15.87 -0.61
N GLN A 93 13.08 -16.90 0.03
CA GLN A 93 14.52 -17.10 0.10
C GLN A 93 15.12 -17.54 -1.23
N THR A 94 14.28 -18.11 -2.12
CA THR A 94 14.72 -18.61 -3.42
C THR A 94 14.38 -17.64 -4.56
N MET A 95 13.67 -16.58 -4.28
CA MET A 95 13.21 -15.60 -5.26
C MET A 95 14.10 -14.36 -5.28
N GLU A 96 14.27 -13.79 -6.46
CA GLU A 96 14.79 -12.44 -6.59
C GLU A 96 13.62 -11.46 -6.52
N TYR A 97 13.73 -10.45 -5.66
CA TYR A 97 12.71 -9.41 -5.56
C TYR A 97 13.32 -8.08 -5.09
N LYS A 98 12.60 -6.99 -5.35
CA LYS A 98 13.02 -5.64 -4.94
C LYS A 98 12.37 -5.20 -3.64
N ALA A 99 11.12 -5.60 -3.41
CA ALA A 99 10.40 -5.21 -2.20
C ALA A 99 9.32 -6.24 -1.86
N VAL A 100 8.98 -6.29 -0.57
CA VAL A 100 7.91 -7.14 -0.04
C VAL A 100 7.03 -6.31 0.88
N VAL A 101 5.72 -6.45 0.72
CA VAL A 101 4.73 -5.93 1.66
C VAL A 101 4.06 -7.12 2.34
N ASN A 102 4.06 -7.12 3.67
CA ASN A 102 3.45 -8.18 4.47
C ASN A 102 1.95 -7.97 4.55
N CYS A 103 1.20 -9.04 4.44
CA CYS A 103 -0.25 -9.06 4.67
C CYS A 103 -0.54 -9.86 5.92
N TRP A 104 -0.97 -9.17 6.97
CA TRP A 104 -1.33 -9.76 8.26
C TRP A 104 -2.83 -10.04 8.31
N TYR A 105 -3.22 -11.06 9.05
CA TYR A 105 -4.62 -11.39 9.28
C TYR A 105 -4.88 -11.63 10.77
N ASN A 106 -5.94 -11.03 11.30
CA ASN A 106 -6.38 -11.25 12.67
C ASN A 106 -7.65 -12.10 12.65
N PRO A 107 -7.58 -13.38 13.04
CA PRO A 107 -8.76 -14.26 13.02
C PRO A 107 -9.84 -13.86 14.03
N LYS A 108 -9.49 -13.07 15.05
CA LYS A 108 -10.48 -12.59 16.03
C LYS A 108 -11.41 -11.52 15.46
N THR A 109 -10.89 -10.67 14.59
CA THR A 109 -11.65 -9.55 14.00
C THR A 109 -12.01 -9.76 12.54
N GLY A 110 -11.33 -10.68 11.84
CA GLY A 110 -11.46 -10.88 10.41
C GLY A 110 -10.81 -9.76 9.59
N LEU A 111 -9.99 -8.91 10.20
CA LEU A 111 -9.35 -7.78 9.53
C LEU A 111 -7.96 -8.12 9.04
N TYR A 112 -7.58 -7.46 7.94
CA TYR A 112 -6.25 -7.54 7.36
C TYR A 112 -5.48 -6.25 7.64
N HIS A 113 -4.15 -6.37 7.72
CA HIS A 113 -3.26 -5.24 7.86
C HIS A 113 -2.02 -5.45 6.98
N PHE A 114 -1.62 -4.41 6.27
CA PHE A 114 -0.42 -4.44 5.43
C PHE A 114 0.66 -3.57 6.05
N ASN A 115 1.87 -4.07 6.07
CA ASN A 115 3.05 -3.29 6.49
C ASN A 115 4.29 -3.73 5.73
N CYS A 116 5.36 -2.95 5.87
CA CYS A 116 6.69 -3.34 5.42
C CYS A 116 7.47 -3.92 6.59
N GLU A 117 8.55 -4.64 6.32
CA GLU A 117 9.40 -5.19 7.38
C GLU A 117 9.98 -4.08 8.28
N ASP A 118 10.35 -2.97 7.67
CA ASP A 118 11.00 -1.83 8.33
C ASP A 118 10.05 -0.68 8.67
N TRP A 119 8.75 -0.80 8.39
CA TRP A 119 7.82 0.31 8.55
C TRP A 119 6.37 -0.15 8.66
N ASP A 120 5.63 0.52 9.55
CA ASP A 120 4.19 0.30 9.72
C ASP A 120 3.47 1.65 9.85
N SER A 121 2.31 1.74 9.20
CA SER A 121 1.47 2.95 9.24
C SER A 121 0.74 3.12 10.58
N LEU A 122 0.70 2.08 11.41
CA LEU A 122 -0.08 1.98 12.65
C LEU A 122 -1.60 1.97 12.46
N VAL A 123 -2.08 2.05 11.23
CA VAL A 123 -3.49 1.86 10.92
C VAL A 123 -3.83 0.40 11.18
N ASN A 124 -4.80 0.15 12.08
CA ASN A 124 -5.19 -1.21 12.48
C ASN A 124 -4.04 -2.04 13.07
N SER A 125 -3.13 -1.42 13.81
CA SER A 125 -1.94 -2.08 14.39
C SER A 125 -2.29 -3.28 15.28
N LYS A 126 -3.48 -3.33 15.86
CA LYS A 126 -3.96 -4.46 16.65
C LYS A 126 -3.94 -5.78 15.86
N THR A 127 -4.15 -5.73 14.55
CA THR A 127 -4.09 -6.90 13.67
C THR A 127 -2.72 -7.56 13.70
N VAL A 128 -1.65 -6.77 13.76
CA VAL A 128 -0.28 -7.31 13.88
C VAL A 128 -0.06 -7.97 15.23
N LYS A 129 -0.55 -7.35 16.32
CA LYS A 129 -0.37 -7.87 17.69
C LYS A 129 -1.09 -9.18 17.92
N GLU A 130 -2.28 -9.35 17.35
CA GLU A 130 -3.16 -10.50 17.59
C GLU A 130 -3.20 -11.48 16.42
N GLY A 131 -2.53 -11.16 15.31
CA GLY A 131 -2.63 -11.91 14.09
C GLY A 131 -1.34 -12.63 13.69
N TYR A 132 -1.34 -13.07 12.44
CA TYR A 132 -0.19 -13.74 11.83
C TYR A 132 -0.07 -13.29 10.37
N ILE A 133 1.10 -13.50 9.77
CA ILE A 133 1.30 -13.18 8.35
C ILE A 133 0.56 -14.22 7.49
N ALA A 134 -0.49 -13.76 6.82
CA ALA A 134 -1.29 -14.59 5.91
C ALA A 134 -0.66 -14.67 4.53
N GLY A 135 0.12 -13.68 4.14
CA GLY A 135 0.75 -13.67 2.83
C GLY A 135 1.71 -12.51 2.63
N TYR A 136 2.33 -12.53 1.48
CA TYR A 136 3.30 -11.53 1.05
C TYR A 136 2.91 -11.02 -0.33
N ARG A 137 3.11 -9.72 -0.57
CA ARG A 137 3.05 -9.13 -1.90
C ARG A 137 4.47 -8.80 -2.32
N VAL A 138 4.95 -9.49 -3.35
CA VAL A 138 6.35 -9.45 -3.78
C VAL A 138 6.45 -8.62 -5.05
N PHE A 139 7.23 -7.56 -5.00
CA PHE A 139 7.35 -6.59 -6.09
C PHE A 139 8.70 -6.71 -6.78
N ASN A 140 8.68 -6.59 -8.11
CA ASN A 140 9.87 -6.53 -8.95
C ASN A 140 9.75 -5.44 -10.01
N TRP A 141 10.90 -4.92 -10.37
CA TRP A 141 11.00 -3.94 -11.47
C TRP A 141 12.39 -3.95 -12.10
#